data_ed3fd9732ca50f105041e9ffa1e1d3f4
#
_entry.id   ed3fd9732ca50f105041e9ffa1e1d3f4
#
_cell.length_a   1.000
_cell.length_b   1.000
_cell.length_c   1.000
_cell.angle_alpha   90.00
_cell.angle_beta   90.00
_cell.angle_gamma   90.00
#
_symmetry.space_group_name_H-M   'P 1'
#
loop_
_entity.id
_entity.type
_entity.pdbx_description
1 polymer ?
#
loop_
_entity_poly.entity_id
_entity_poly.type
_entity_poly.pdbx_seq_one_letter_code
_entity_poly.pdbx_strand_id
1 'polypeptide(L)'
;MPKELNGWLDEVVKAAKKRKAVIKSRERNLYDIKDSIVKKKEKKLNPIIAEFKRRSPSGLKQDRDPLEYAKLMERFGAAALSILTEPLYFSGSYETFEAISRNVKLPLLFKDFVVTEAQVDTAYSIGADAVLLIVKILKDNELCFLYDYIKSYGMVPLVEVENEKDLNTADACGAEMIGINARDLNSLNVNVDRVAALLKIAPLKSIKVAESGIQDRSQILRLLESGADAFLIGTALMKDPQKIKLLI
;
A
#
# COMPACT_ATOMS: atom_id res chain seq x y z
N MET A 1 5.06 -19.78 16.08
CA MET A 1 5.30 -18.94 17.29
C MET A 1 4.86 -17.51 16.98
N PRO A 2 4.43 -16.70 17.98
CA PRO A 2 4.13 -15.29 17.72
C PRO A 2 5.40 -14.60 17.18
N LYS A 3 5.29 -13.76 16.16
CA LYS A 3 6.42 -12.94 15.71
C LYS A 3 6.71 -11.91 16.79
N GLU A 4 7.94 -11.87 17.29
CA GLU A 4 8.37 -10.84 18.24
C GLU A 4 8.48 -9.50 17.52
N LEU A 5 7.59 -8.58 17.86
CA LEU A 5 7.59 -7.21 17.39
C LEU A 5 8.13 -6.32 18.51
N ASN A 6 8.93 -5.33 18.16
CA ASN A 6 9.57 -4.42 19.12
C ASN A 6 9.29 -2.95 18.78
N GLY A 7 9.36 -2.10 19.82
CA GLY A 7 9.26 -0.65 19.66
C GLY A 7 7.92 -0.19 19.10
N TRP A 8 7.96 0.80 18.19
CA TRP A 8 6.78 1.44 17.61
C TRP A 8 5.88 0.48 16.86
N LEU A 9 6.44 -0.56 16.22
CA LEU A 9 5.68 -1.54 15.43
C LEU A 9 4.79 -2.41 16.33
N ASP A 10 5.28 -2.83 17.49
CA ASP A 10 4.49 -3.56 18.49
C ASP A 10 3.36 -2.70 19.06
N GLU A 11 3.65 -1.42 19.34
CA GLU A 11 2.66 -0.46 19.82
C GLU A 11 1.51 -0.25 18.81
N VAL A 12 1.85 -0.05 17.53
CA VAL A 12 0.87 0.11 16.46
C VAL A 12 0.00 -1.15 16.31
N VAL A 13 0.60 -2.34 16.28
CA VAL A 13 -0.13 -3.61 16.16
C VAL A 13 -1.05 -3.84 17.35
N LYS A 14 -0.60 -3.55 18.58
CA LYS A 14 -1.45 -3.62 19.78
C LYS A 14 -2.63 -2.64 19.71
N ALA A 15 -2.40 -1.44 19.21
CA ALA A 15 -3.47 -0.45 19.01
C ALA A 15 -4.43 -0.89 17.91
N ALA A 16 -3.93 -1.41 16.80
CA ALA A 16 -4.73 -1.90 15.69
C ALA A 16 -5.71 -3.02 16.11
N LYS A 17 -5.25 -3.97 16.93
CA LYS A 17 -6.09 -5.06 17.49
C LYS A 17 -7.26 -4.57 18.34
N LYS A 18 -7.19 -3.36 18.89
CA LYS A 18 -8.24 -2.78 19.74
C LYS A 18 -9.24 -1.92 18.97
N ARG A 19 -8.99 -1.65 17.69
CA ARG A 19 -9.89 -0.82 16.88
C ARG A 19 -11.19 -1.56 16.62
N LYS A 20 -12.31 -0.87 16.85
CA LYS A 20 -13.63 -1.39 16.52
C LYS A 20 -13.91 -1.24 15.03
N ALA A 21 -14.69 -2.19 14.48
CA ALA A 21 -15.16 -2.09 13.12
C ALA A 21 -16.10 -0.87 12.95
N VAL A 22 -15.96 -0.20 11.80
CA VAL A 22 -16.93 0.77 11.30
C VAL A 22 -17.72 0.06 10.21
N ILE A 23 -18.97 -0.33 10.55
CA ILE A 23 -19.83 -1.09 9.64
C ILE A 23 -20.93 -0.17 9.10
N LYS A 24 -20.95 -0.02 7.79
CA LYS A 24 -21.98 0.73 7.05
C LYS A 24 -22.05 0.26 5.61
N SER A 25 -23.10 0.68 4.90
CA SER A 25 -23.23 0.40 3.46
C SER A 25 -22.12 1.08 2.69
N ARG A 26 -21.45 0.34 1.80
CA ARG A 26 -20.48 0.90 0.87
C ARG A 26 -21.20 1.79 -0.16
N GLU A 27 -20.73 3.04 -0.32
CA GLU A 27 -21.40 4.03 -1.17
C GLU A 27 -20.76 4.16 -2.57
N ARG A 28 -19.66 3.46 -2.85
CA ARG A 28 -18.97 3.51 -4.15
C ARG A 28 -18.79 2.12 -4.77
N ASN A 29 -18.68 2.07 -6.10
CA ASN A 29 -18.30 0.85 -6.80
C ASN A 29 -16.90 0.38 -6.41
N LEU A 30 -16.64 -0.92 -6.53
CA LEU A 30 -15.29 -1.46 -6.49
C LEU A 30 -14.54 -1.11 -7.78
N TYR A 31 -13.28 -0.69 -7.64
CA TYR A 31 -12.36 -0.47 -8.74
C TYR A 31 -11.19 -1.44 -8.62
N ASP A 32 -10.89 -2.18 -9.68
CA ASP A 32 -9.78 -3.14 -9.66
C ASP A 32 -8.44 -2.41 -9.83
N ILE A 33 -7.62 -2.44 -8.78
CA ILE A 33 -6.28 -1.83 -8.79
C ILE A 33 -5.33 -2.54 -9.74
N LYS A 34 -5.48 -3.86 -9.94
CA LYS A 34 -4.67 -4.66 -10.87
C LYS A 34 -4.96 -4.25 -12.31
N ASP A 35 -6.24 -4.14 -12.65
CA ASP A 35 -6.69 -3.67 -13.97
C ASP A 35 -6.21 -2.25 -14.26
N SER A 36 -6.25 -1.36 -13.28
CA SER A 36 -5.72 0.00 -13.41
C SER A 36 -4.21 0.02 -13.70
N ILE A 37 -3.42 -0.84 -13.03
CA ILE A 37 -1.98 -1.01 -13.27
C ILE A 37 -1.74 -1.51 -14.70
N VAL A 38 -2.44 -2.56 -15.12
CA VAL A 38 -2.31 -3.14 -16.47
C VAL A 38 -2.61 -2.10 -17.55
N LYS A 39 -3.73 -1.37 -17.43
CA LYS A 39 -4.11 -0.30 -18.36
C LYS A 39 -3.06 0.82 -18.49
N LYS A 40 -2.33 1.13 -17.41
CA LYS A 40 -1.22 2.10 -17.49
C LYS A 40 -0.04 1.52 -18.27
N LYS A 41 0.33 0.26 -18.01
CA LYS A 41 1.41 -0.43 -18.74
C LYS A 41 1.12 -0.54 -20.23
N GLU A 42 -0.11 -0.87 -20.63
CA GLU A 42 -0.55 -0.91 -22.03
C GLU A 42 -0.36 0.43 -22.74
N LYS A 43 -0.53 1.54 -22.01
CA LYS A 43 -0.27 2.90 -22.51
C LYS A 43 1.21 3.32 -22.43
N LYS A 44 2.10 2.40 -22.08
CA LYS A 44 3.55 2.64 -21.88
C LYS A 44 3.83 3.70 -20.82
N LEU A 45 2.96 3.83 -19.83
CA LEU A 45 3.11 4.70 -18.66
C LEU A 45 3.54 3.88 -17.45
N ASN A 46 4.31 4.48 -16.56
CA ASN A 46 4.65 3.85 -15.29
C ASN A 46 3.46 3.91 -14.34
N PRO A 47 2.93 2.76 -13.83
CA PRO A 47 1.80 2.77 -12.91
C PRO A 47 2.24 3.27 -11.53
N ILE A 48 1.85 4.50 -11.18
CA ILE A 48 2.16 5.11 -9.88
C ILE A 48 0.96 4.97 -8.94
N ILE A 49 1.16 4.33 -7.80
CA ILE A 49 0.25 4.35 -6.66
C ILE A 49 0.70 5.52 -5.78
N ALA A 50 -0.04 6.62 -5.82
CA ALA A 50 0.32 7.84 -5.10
C ALA A 50 -0.15 7.75 -3.64
N GLU A 51 0.78 7.85 -2.68
CA GLU A 51 0.46 7.70 -1.26
C GLU A 51 0.22 9.05 -0.59
N PHE A 52 -0.92 9.18 0.07
CA PHE A 52 -1.24 10.27 0.99
C PHE A 52 -0.91 9.89 2.42
N LYS A 53 -0.08 10.69 3.08
CA LYS A 53 0.24 10.57 4.51
C LYS A 53 0.66 11.92 5.10
N ARG A 54 0.16 12.24 6.28
CA ARG A 54 0.53 13.48 6.98
C ARG A 54 1.84 13.38 7.72
N ARG A 55 2.15 12.21 8.28
CA ARG A 55 3.36 11.95 9.08
C ARG A 55 3.98 10.61 8.71
N SER A 56 5.20 10.39 9.17
CA SER A 56 5.83 9.08 9.19
C SER A 56 6.85 8.97 10.31
N PRO A 57 7.15 7.78 10.82
CA PRO A 57 8.21 7.55 11.81
C PRO A 57 9.58 8.06 11.35
N SER A 58 9.81 8.15 10.03
CA SER A 58 11.05 8.67 9.43
C SER A 58 11.11 10.21 9.32
N GLY A 59 10.22 10.94 10.00
CA GLY A 59 10.29 12.40 10.14
C GLY A 59 9.52 13.22 9.12
N LEU A 60 8.77 12.62 8.19
CA LEU A 60 7.88 13.40 7.33
C LEU A 60 6.80 14.10 8.18
N LYS A 61 6.56 15.38 7.91
CA LYS A 61 5.41 16.17 8.40
C LYS A 61 4.91 17.01 7.24
N GLN A 62 3.65 16.81 6.84
CA GLN A 62 3.01 17.55 5.75
C GLN A 62 1.53 17.78 6.12
N ASP A 63 1.08 19.00 5.93
CA ASP A 63 -0.30 19.41 6.20
C ASP A 63 -1.00 19.81 4.88
N ARG A 64 -1.09 18.84 3.95
CA ARG A 64 -1.82 19.02 2.70
C ARG A 64 -3.29 18.68 2.90
N ASP A 65 -4.15 19.39 2.20
CA ASP A 65 -5.54 18.99 2.08
C ASP A 65 -5.64 17.63 1.35
N PRO A 66 -6.29 16.62 1.96
CA PRO A 66 -6.36 15.28 1.40
C PRO A 66 -7.18 15.20 0.10
N LEU A 67 -8.26 16.00 0.00
CA LEU A 67 -9.12 15.98 -1.18
C LEU A 67 -8.45 16.69 -2.36
N GLU A 68 -7.80 17.81 -2.11
CA GLU A 68 -7.03 18.52 -3.12
C GLU A 68 -5.90 17.63 -3.66
N TYR A 69 -5.14 16.98 -2.76
CA TYR A 69 -4.09 16.05 -3.15
C TYR A 69 -4.63 14.87 -3.98
N ALA A 70 -5.70 14.23 -3.53
CA ALA A 70 -6.28 13.09 -4.22
C ALA A 70 -6.78 13.42 -5.64
N LYS A 71 -7.51 14.54 -5.78
CA LYS A 71 -7.97 15.06 -7.09
C LYS A 71 -6.81 15.45 -8.00
N LEU A 72 -5.72 15.97 -7.43
CA LEU A 72 -4.52 16.31 -8.19
C LEU A 72 -3.84 15.05 -8.74
N MET A 73 -3.68 14.00 -7.92
CA MET A 73 -3.10 12.72 -8.34
C MET A 73 -3.96 12.04 -9.41
N GLU A 74 -5.29 12.07 -9.26
CA GLU A 74 -6.22 11.56 -10.29
C GLU A 74 -6.03 12.31 -11.61
N ARG A 75 -6.04 13.64 -11.59
CA ARG A 75 -5.85 14.48 -12.77
C ARG A 75 -4.49 14.27 -13.44
N PHE A 76 -3.45 14.02 -12.66
CA PHE A 76 -2.11 13.75 -13.19
C PHE A 76 -1.92 12.30 -13.64
N GLY A 77 -2.93 11.47 -13.49
CA GLY A 77 -2.93 10.14 -14.07
C GLY A 77 -2.29 9.07 -13.18
N ALA A 78 -2.32 9.19 -11.87
CA ALA A 78 -1.99 8.08 -10.99
C ALA A 78 -2.78 6.82 -11.35
N ALA A 79 -2.22 5.63 -11.11
CA ALA A 79 -2.92 4.36 -11.29
C ALA A 79 -3.87 4.07 -10.12
N ALA A 80 -3.48 4.47 -8.91
CA ALA A 80 -4.26 4.31 -7.69
C ALA A 80 -3.81 5.32 -6.63
N LEU A 81 -4.58 5.41 -5.54
CA LEU A 81 -4.17 6.13 -4.33
C LEU A 81 -3.96 5.14 -3.19
N SER A 82 -2.90 5.33 -2.42
CA SER A 82 -2.65 4.69 -1.13
C SER A 82 -2.91 5.71 -0.04
N ILE A 83 -3.76 5.39 0.93
CA ILE A 83 -4.17 6.35 1.95
C ILE A 83 -3.90 5.76 3.33
N LEU A 84 -2.99 6.41 4.08
CA LEU A 84 -2.69 6.02 5.45
C LEU A 84 -3.88 6.27 6.37
N THR A 85 -4.30 5.23 7.11
CA THR A 85 -5.38 5.29 8.09
C THR A 85 -4.89 5.08 9.52
N GLU A 86 -3.62 4.74 9.71
CA GLU A 86 -2.99 4.56 11.01
C GLU A 86 -2.85 5.91 11.74
N PRO A 87 -3.46 6.06 12.96
CA PRO A 87 -3.54 7.38 13.62
C PRO A 87 -2.32 7.78 14.44
N LEU A 88 -1.58 6.82 15.05
CA LEU A 88 -0.55 7.11 16.05
C LEU A 88 0.71 7.73 15.44
N TYR A 89 1.23 7.11 14.37
CA TYR A 89 2.51 7.48 13.75
C TYR A 89 2.35 8.17 12.40
N PHE A 90 1.26 7.90 11.69
CA PHE A 90 1.03 8.46 10.36
C PHE A 90 -0.01 9.57 10.32
N SER A 91 -0.70 9.83 11.44
CA SER A 91 -1.81 10.80 11.54
C SER A 91 -2.88 10.55 10.46
N GLY A 92 -3.13 9.27 10.19
CA GLY A 92 -4.20 8.82 9.32
C GLY A 92 -5.55 8.78 10.02
N SER A 93 -6.62 8.70 9.25
CA SER A 93 -7.97 8.48 9.80
C SER A 93 -8.92 7.86 8.77
N TYR A 94 -9.93 7.17 9.26
CA TYR A 94 -11.00 6.59 8.43
C TYR A 94 -11.84 7.68 7.75
N GLU A 95 -12.07 8.80 8.45
CA GLU A 95 -12.81 9.95 7.92
C GLU A 95 -12.10 10.56 6.70
N THR A 96 -10.77 10.70 6.76
CA THR A 96 -9.97 11.16 5.63
C THR A 96 -10.06 10.19 4.45
N PHE A 97 -9.95 8.89 4.73
CA PHE A 97 -10.08 7.86 3.70
C PHE A 97 -11.45 7.93 3.02
N GLU A 98 -12.52 7.96 3.81
CA GLU A 98 -13.89 8.02 3.33
C GLU A 98 -14.19 9.31 2.53
N ALA A 99 -13.71 10.46 3.00
CA ALA A 99 -13.85 11.71 2.28
C ALA A 99 -13.19 11.64 0.88
N ILE A 100 -12.01 11.03 0.78
CA ILE A 100 -11.36 10.79 -0.52
C ILE A 100 -12.18 9.80 -1.36
N SER A 101 -12.66 8.70 -0.77
CA SER A 101 -13.38 7.65 -1.48
C SER A 101 -14.65 8.14 -2.18
N ARG A 102 -15.32 9.13 -1.60
CA ARG A 102 -16.51 9.77 -2.19
C ARG A 102 -16.20 10.74 -3.32
N ASN A 103 -14.95 11.16 -3.49
CA ASN A 103 -14.57 12.28 -4.37
C ASN A 103 -13.66 11.91 -5.54
N VAL A 104 -13.15 10.68 -5.62
CA VAL A 104 -12.27 10.21 -6.71
C VAL A 104 -12.74 8.89 -7.28
N LYS A 105 -12.37 8.62 -8.54
CA LYS A 105 -12.67 7.38 -9.26
C LYS A 105 -11.46 6.46 -9.41
N LEU A 106 -10.33 6.78 -8.78
CA LEU A 106 -9.16 5.91 -8.73
C LEU A 106 -9.38 4.75 -7.76
N PRO A 107 -8.79 3.57 -7.99
CA PRO A 107 -8.69 2.52 -6.97
C PRO A 107 -7.99 3.04 -5.71
N LEU A 108 -8.49 2.64 -4.53
CA LEU A 108 -8.00 3.09 -3.23
C LEU A 108 -7.43 1.94 -2.42
N LEU A 109 -6.17 2.04 -2.05
CA LEU A 109 -5.50 1.12 -1.14
C LEU A 109 -5.64 1.62 0.31
N PHE A 110 -6.27 0.79 1.16
CA PHE A 110 -6.32 0.98 2.60
C PHE A 110 -4.94 0.61 3.18
N LYS A 111 -4.16 1.62 3.53
CA LYS A 111 -2.79 1.48 4.04
C LYS A 111 -2.80 1.59 5.57
N ASP A 112 -2.79 0.46 6.22
CA ASP A 112 -2.83 0.32 7.68
C ASP A 112 -2.07 -0.94 8.12
N PHE A 113 -1.89 -1.14 9.43
CA PHE A 113 -1.38 -2.37 10.02
C PHE A 113 -2.56 -3.30 10.28
N VAL A 114 -3.03 -3.99 9.23
CA VAL A 114 -4.21 -4.83 9.27
C VAL A 114 -3.87 -6.17 9.91
N VAL A 115 -4.54 -6.48 11.03
CA VAL A 115 -4.35 -7.69 11.85
C VAL A 115 -5.66 -8.30 12.33
N THR A 116 -6.81 -7.74 11.92
CA THR A 116 -8.16 -8.22 12.30
C THR A 116 -9.13 -8.08 11.14
N GLU A 117 -10.16 -8.93 11.13
CA GLU A 117 -11.32 -8.85 10.23
C GLU A 117 -12.04 -7.50 10.35
N ALA A 118 -12.18 -6.98 11.57
CA ALA A 118 -12.83 -5.70 11.83
C ALA A 118 -12.21 -4.52 11.04
N GLN A 119 -10.89 -4.58 10.77
CA GLN A 119 -10.23 -3.59 9.93
C GLN A 119 -10.55 -3.80 8.45
N VAL A 120 -10.71 -5.04 7.99
CA VAL A 120 -11.14 -5.37 6.62
C VAL A 120 -12.57 -4.93 6.38
N ASP A 121 -13.49 -5.22 7.33
CA ASP A 121 -14.88 -4.77 7.29
C ASP A 121 -14.97 -3.24 7.20
N THR A 122 -14.16 -2.56 8.00
CA THR A 122 -14.05 -1.09 7.96
C THR A 122 -13.56 -0.62 6.60
N ALA A 123 -12.47 -1.20 6.09
CA ALA A 123 -11.90 -0.84 4.80
C ALA A 123 -12.95 -0.93 3.68
N TYR A 124 -13.68 -2.05 3.63
CA TYR A 124 -14.77 -2.22 2.66
C TYR A 124 -15.86 -1.14 2.83
N SER A 125 -16.33 -0.93 4.06
CA SER A 125 -17.42 -0.01 4.37
C SER A 125 -17.09 1.44 4.01
N ILE A 126 -15.84 1.88 4.18
CA ILE A 126 -15.41 3.25 3.85
C ILE A 126 -14.92 3.42 2.40
N GLY A 127 -15.00 2.36 1.59
CA GLY A 127 -14.77 2.42 0.14
C GLY A 127 -13.37 2.03 -0.34
N ALA A 128 -12.64 1.19 0.40
CA ALA A 128 -11.37 0.64 -0.08
C ALA A 128 -11.58 -0.38 -1.22
N ASP A 129 -10.65 -0.41 -2.16
CA ASP A 129 -10.62 -1.34 -3.29
C ASP A 129 -9.49 -2.36 -3.14
N ALA A 130 -8.48 -2.01 -2.36
CA ALA A 130 -7.39 -2.88 -1.96
C ALA A 130 -7.04 -2.67 -0.49
N VAL A 131 -6.44 -3.69 0.14
CA VAL A 131 -6.06 -3.66 1.56
C VAL A 131 -4.64 -4.18 1.69
N LEU A 132 -3.82 -3.48 2.49
CA LEU A 132 -2.47 -3.90 2.80
C LEU A 132 -2.46 -5.03 3.84
N LEU A 133 -1.69 -6.07 3.56
CA LEU A 133 -1.28 -7.10 4.53
C LEU A 133 0.24 -7.11 4.62
N ILE A 134 0.79 -7.04 5.82
CA ILE A 134 2.24 -7.01 6.05
C ILE A 134 2.68 -8.36 6.61
N VAL A 135 3.48 -9.12 5.85
CA VAL A 135 3.94 -10.45 6.28
C VAL A 135 4.67 -10.39 7.62
N LYS A 136 5.46 -9.36 7.85
CA LYS A 136 6.25 -9.18 9.09
C LYS A 136 5.43 -9.17 10.37
N ILE A 137 4.17 -8.71 10.35
CA ILE A 137 3.33 -8.56 11.55
C ILE A 137 2.28 -9.66 11.74
N LEU A 138 2.09 -10.52 10.74
CA LEU A 138 1.08 -11.60 10.74
C LEU A 138 1.78 -12.96 10.86
N LYS A 139 1.13 -13.93 11.52
CA LYS A 139 1.49 -15.33 11.37
C LYS A 139 1.04 -15.82 9.99
N ASP A 140 1.66 -16.89 9.49
CA ASP A 140 1.40 -17.38 8.13
C ASP A 140 -0.09 -17.77 7.94
N ASN A 141 -0.71 -18.42 8.93
CA ASN A 141 -2.13 -18.75 8.90
C ASN A 141 -3.05 -17.52 9.02
N GLU A 142 -2.65 -16.50 9.79
CA GLU A 142 -3.38 -15.23 9.90
C GLU A 142 -3.31 -14.45 8.58
N LEU A 143 -2.14 -14.46 7.92
CA LEU A 143 -1.95 -13.84 6.61
C LEU A 143 -2.87 -14.45 5.56
N CYS A 144 -2.83 -15.78 5.38
CA CYS A 144 -3.64 -16.44 4.36
C CYS A 144 -5.14 -16.30 4.66
N PHE A 145 -5.54 -16.38 5.94
CA PHE A 145 -6.93 -16.16 6.35
C PHE A 145 -7.41 -14.74 5.98
N LEU A 146 -6.66 -13.70 6.36
CA LEU A 146 -7.02 -12.31 6.02
C LEU A 146 -6.94 -12.04 4.51
N TYR A 147 -6.03 -12.70 3.80
CA TYR A 147 -5.94 -12.64 2.35
C TYR A 147 -7.24 -13.11 1.69
N ASP A 148 -7.73 -14.29 2.07
CA ASP A 148 -8.99 -14.83 1.55
C ASP A 148 -10.19 -14.00 2.02
N TYR A 149 -10.17 -13.50 3.24
CA TYR A 149 -11.22 -12.65 3.79
C TYR A 149 -11.36 -11.33 3.00
N ILE A 150 -10.25 -10.68 2.63
CA ILE A 150 -10.25 -9.49 1.77
C ILE A 150 -10.83 -9.82 0.39
N LYS A 151 -10.42 -10.94 -0.20
CA LYS A 151 -10.92 -11.39 -1.51
C LYS A 151 -12.42 -11.69 -1.49
N SER A 152 -12.96 -12.17 -0.38
CA SER A 152 -14.40 -12.43 -0.25
C SER A 152 -15.28 -11.19 -0.40
N TYR A 153 -14.72 -10.00 -0.12
CA TYR A 153 -15.34 -8.70 -0.37
C TYR A 153 -15.13 -8.18 -1.81
N GLY A 154 -14.42 -8.91 -2.66
CA GLY A 154 -14.02 -8.45 -4.00
C GLY A 154 -12.88 -7.43 -3.99
N MET A 155 -12.28 -7.13 -2.84
CA MET A 155 -11.10 -6.28 -2.72
C MET A 155 -9.81 -7.03 -3.06
N VAL A 156 -8.74 -6.29 -3.42
CA VAL A 156 -7.44 -6.85 -3.75
C VAL A 156 -6.50 -6.76 -2.55
N PRO A 157 -5.97 -7.89 -2.01
CA PRO A 157 -4.91 -7.83 -1.02
C PRO A 157 -3.58 -7.42 -1.66
N LEU A 158 -2.91 -6.39 -1.13
CA LEU A 158 -1.50 -6.10 -1.40
C LEU A 158 -0.67 -6.69 -0.26
N VAL A 159 0.13 -7.72 -0.55
CA VAL A 159 0.95 -8.41 0.45
C VAL A 159 2.35 -7.81 0.47
N GLU A 160 2.69 -7.08 1.54
CA GLU A 160 3.98 -6.41 1.71
C GLU A 160 5.03 -7.35 2.30
N VAL A 161 6.20 -7.39 1.66
CA VAL A 161 7.35 -8.23 2.01
C VAL A 161 8.63 -7.40 2.10
N GLU A 162 9.57 -7.81 2.97
CA GLU A 162 10.87 -7.14 3.15
C GLU A 162 12.06 -8.03 2.77
N ASN A 163 11.86 -9.34 2.63
CA ASN A 163 12.93 -10.32 2.40
C ASN A 163 12.39 -11.55 1.65
N GLU A 164 13.29 -12.46 1.28
CA GLU A 164 12.95 -13.69 0.55
C GLU A 164 12.03 -14.63 1.34
N LYS A 165 12.21 -14.74 2.65
CA LYS A 165 11.34 -15.55 3.50
C LYS A 165 9.89 -15.03 3.49
N ASP A 166 9.71 -13.72 3.59
CA ASP A 166 8.39 -13.09 3.50
C ASP A 166 7.79 -13.31 2.10
N LEU A 167 8.62 -13.23 1.05
CA LEU A 167 8.19 -13.49 -0.33
C LEU A 167 7.66 -14.92 -0.50
N ASN A 168 8.37 -15.92 0.05
CA ASN A 168 7.93 -17.31 0.04
C ASN A 168 6.62 -17.51 0.81
N THR A 169 6.44 -16.82 1.95
CA THR A 169 5.19 -16.84 2.71
C THR A 169 4.03 -16.22 1.91
N ALA A 170 4.27 -15.10 1.22
CA ALA A 170 3.27 -14.46 0.35
C ALA A 170 2.86 -15.36 -0.83
N ASP A 171 3.84 -16.02 -1.49
CA ASP A 171 3.57 -16.95 -2.59
C ASP A 171 2.79 -18.19 -2.12
N ALA A 172 3.11 -18.72 -0.94
CA ALA A 172 2.39 -19.85 -0.34
C ALA A 172 0.91 -19.53 -0.06
N CYS A 173 0.56 -18.29 0.24
CA CYS A 173 -0.83 -17.81 0.35
C CYS A 173 -1.47 -17.47 -1.01
N GLY A 174 -0.76 -17.64 -2.12
CA GLY A 174 -1.26 -17.34 -3.46
C GLY A 174 -1.36 -15.84 -3.78
N ALA A 175 -0.50 -15.00 -3.20
CA ALA A 175 -0.53 -13.55 -3.38
C ALA A 175 -0.42 -13.14 -4.85
N GLU A 176 -1.48 -12.50 -5.38
CA GLU A 176 -1.55 -12.02 -6.77
C GLU A 176 -0.94 -10.60 -6.93
N MET A 177 -0.79 -9.86 -5.82
CA MET A 177 -0.16 -8.54 -5.80
C MET A 177 0.78 -8.45 -4.59
N ILE A 178 2.06 -8.24 -4.84
CA ILE A 178 3.13 -8.26 -3.84
C ILE A 178 3.80 -6.89 -3.80
N GLY A 179 3.83 -6.27 -2.62
CA GLY A 179 4.56 -5.05 -2.34
C GLY A 179 5.96 -5.37 -1.80
N ILE A 180 7.00 -4.94 -2.48
CA ILE A 180 8.37 -5.14 -2.03
C ILE A 180 8.86 -3.83 -1.42
N ASN A 181 8.92 -3.80 -0.08
CA ASN A 181 9.23 -2.59 0.66
C ASN A 181 10.75 -2.40 0.85
N ALA A 182 11.29 -1.31 0.28
CA ALA A 182 12.68 -0.94 0.52
C ALA A 182 12.96 -0.57 1.99
N ARG A 183 11.95 -0.13 2.72
CA ARG A 183 12.07 0.28 4.12
C ARG A 183 11.93 -0.93 5.04
N ASP A 184 12.95 -1.17 5.85
CA ASP A 184 12.85 -2.08 6.99
C ASP A 184 11.98 -1.45 8.08
N LEU A 185 10.93 -2.14 8.52
CA LEU A 185 9.97 -1.61 9.50
C LEU A 185 10.54 -1.52 10.92
N ASN A 186 11.62 -2.23 11.24
CA ASN A 186 12.26 -2.12 12.56
C ASN A 186 13.26 -0.96 12.61
N SER A 187 14.20 -0.91 11.66
CA SER A 187 15.29 0.09 11.64
C SER A 187 14.92 1.38 10.92
N LEU A 188 13.83 1.38 10.13
CA LEU A 188 13.39 2.45 9.22
C LEU A 188 14.38 2.78 8.09
N ASN A 189 15.48 2.01 7.96
CA ASN A 189 16.45 2.16 6.89
C ASN A 189 15.83 1.78 5.53
N VAL A 190 16.25 2.48 4.48
CA VAL A 190 15.78 2.24 3.11
C VAL A 190 16.90 1.62 2.28
N ASN A 191 16.60 0.48 1.63
CA ASN A 191 17.53 -0.23 0.76
C ASN A 191 16.85 -0.60 -0.56
N VAL A 192 17.03 0.23 -1.59
CA VAL A 192 16.45 0.02 -2.92
C VAL A 192 17.11 -1.14 -3.66
N ASP A 193 18.39 -1.45 -3.37
CA ASP A 193 19.11 -2.58 -3.98
C ASP A 193 18.49 -3.93 -3.55
N ARG A 194 18.04 -4.01 -2.30
CA ARG A 194 17.28 -5.18 -1.81
C ARG A 194 15.99 -5.37 -2.60
N VAL A 195 15.27 -4.30 -2.91
CA VAL A 195 14.05 -4.38 -3.75
C VAL A 195 14.37 -4.92 -5.13
N ALA A 196 15.40 -4.39 -5.79
CA ALA A 196 15.82 -4.85 -7.11
C ALA A 196 16.21 -6.34 -7.12
N ALA A 197 16.85 -6.84 -6.05
CA ALA A 197 17.17 -8.27 -5.90
C ALA A 197 15.91 -9.14 -5.73
N LEU A 198 14.97 -8.71 -4.84
CA LEU A 198 13.73 -9.45 -4.58
C LEU A 198 12.79 -9.47 -5.80
N LEU A 199 12.72 -8.38 -6.56
CA LEU A 199 11.93 -8.31 -7.81
C LEU A 199 12.32 -9.42 -8.81
N LYS A 200 13.61 -9.76 -8.91
CA LYS A 200 14.12 -10.78 -9.84
C LYS A 200 13.69 -12.21 -9.49
N ILE A 201 13.41 -12.47 -8.22
CA ILE A 201 13.02 -13.79 -7.72
C ILE A 201 11.54 -13.88 -7.36
N ALA A 202 10.82 -12.76 -7.41
CA ALA A 202 9.39 -12.72 -7.12
C ALA A 202 8.58 -13.52 -8.15
N PRO A 203 7.45 -14.14 -7.75
CA PRO A 203 6.63 -14.96 -8.62
C PRO A 203 6.19 -14.23 -9.90
N LEU A 204 6.38 -14.84 -11.07
CA LEU A 204 6.05 -14.22 -12.37
C LEU A 204 4.57 -13.90 -12.53
N LYS A 205 3.70 -14.68 -11.87
CA LYS A 205 2.23 -14.51 -11.92
C LYS A 205 1.72 -13.35 -11.10
N SER A 206 2.54 -12.80 -10.18
CA SER A 206 2.12 -11.71 -9.29
C SER A 206 2.46 -10.34 -9.89
N ILE A 207 1.60 -9.35 -9.64
CA ILE A 207 1.92 -7.94 -9.87
C ILE A 207 2.88 -7.48 -8.77
N LYS A 208 4.06 -6.99 -9.17
CA LYS A 208 5.14 -6.58 -8.28
C LYS A 208 5.15 -5.06 -8.12
N VAL A 209 4.87 -4.60 -6.90
CA VAL A 209 4.87 -3.18 -6.54
C VAL A 209 6.15 -2.86 -5.77
N ALA A 210 6.98 -1.97 -6.30
CA ALA A 210 8.14 -1.47 -5.57
C ALA A 210 7.71 -0.31 -4.63
N GLU A 211 8.04 -0.42 -3.34
CA GLU A 211 7.62 0.53 -2.32
C GLU A 211 8.80 1.17 -1.60
N SER A 212 8.66 2.42 -1.22
CA SER A 212 9.62 3.23 -0.48
C SER A 212 10.92 3.58 -1.24
N GLY A 213 11.52 4.71 -0.89
CA GLY A 213 12.84 5.13 -1.40
C GLY A 213 12.85 5.70 -2.81
N ILE A 214 11.74 5.69 -3.54
CA ILE A 214 11.67 6.16 -4.93
C ILE A 214 11.52 7.69 -4.93
N GLN A 215 12.46 8.39 -5.57
CA GLN A 215 12.52 9.84 -5.59
C GLN A 215 12.56 10.43 -7.02
N ASP A 216 13.03 9.66 -7.99
CA ASP A 216 13.26 10.12 -9.37
C ASP A 216 13.03 9.02 -10.41
N ARG A 217 13.07 9.42 -11.68
CA ARG A 217 12.84 8.53 -12.82
C ARG A 217 13.94 7.47 -13.00
N SER A 218 15.17 7.77 -12.62
CA SER A 218 16.28 6.81 -12.77
C SER A 218 16.08 5.58 -11.91
N GLN A 219 15.58 5.78 -10.68
CA GLN A 219 15.22 4.68 -9.79
C GLN A 219 14.05 3.87 -10.33
N ILE A 220 13.03 4.52 -10.95
CA ILE A 220 11.93 3.81 -11.60
C ILE A 220 12.45 2.91 -12.73
N LEU A 221 13.28 3.43 -13.63
CA LEU A 221 13.84 2.67 -14.75
C LEU A 221 14.62 1.46 -14.25
N ARG A 222 15.47 1.64 -13.25
CA ARG A 222 16.22 0.54 -12.64
C ARG A 222 15.33 -0.54 -12.03
N LEU A 223 14.25 -0.16 -11.36
CA LEU A 223 13.30 -1.11 -10.77
C LEU A 223 12.45 -1.81 -11.84
N LEU A 224 12.10 -1.12 -12.94
CA LEU A 224 11.46 -1.75 -14.11
C LEU A 224 12.35 -2.83 -14.72
N GLU A 225 13.65 -2.55 -14.93
CA GLU A 225 14.63 -3.53 -15.41
C GLU A 225 14.77 -4.73 -14.47
N SER A 226 14.50 -4.53 -13.17
CA SER A 226 14.50 -5.60 -12.18
C SER A 226 13.17 -6.36 -12.11
N GLY A 227 12.14 -5.94 -12.86
CA GLY A 227 10.85 -6.62 -12.97
C GLY A 227 9.70 -6.02 -12.18
N ALA A 228 9.77 -4.76 -11.72
CA ALA A 228 8.64 -4.06 -11.10
C ALA A 228 7.52 -3.81 -12.11
N ASP A 229 6.27 -3.95 -11.67
CA ASP A 229 5.07 -3.67 -12.46
C ASP A 229 4.45 -2.32 -12.10
N ALA A 230 4.61 -1.87 -10.86
CA ALA A 230 4.08 -0.61 -10.35
C ALA A 230 4.95 -0.05 -9.21
N PHE A 231 4.69 1.21 -8.84
CA PHE A 231 5.48 1.94 -7.85
C PHE A 231 4.59 2.63 -6.83
N LEU A 232 4.79 2.37 -5.54
CA LEU A 232 4.10 3.08 -4.47
C LEU A 232 5.01 4.20 -3.94
N ILE A 233 4.58 5.45 -4.15
CA ILE A 233 5.40 6.64 -3.90
C ILE A 233 4.65 7.61 -2.99
N GLY A 234 5.20 7.85 -1.81
CA GLY A 234 4.61 8.76 -0.82
C GLY A 234 5.46 10.01 -0.61
N THR A 235 6.60 9.90 0.07
CA THR A 235 7.38 11.04 0.56
C THR A 235 7.74 12.05 -0.54
N ALA A 236 8.11 11.59 -1.73
CA ALA A 236 8.45 12.46 -2.85
C ALA A 236 7.22 13.26 -3.33
N LEU A 237 6.06 12.60 -3.46
CA LEU A 237 4.82 13.22 -3.93
C LEU A 237 4.15 14.10 -2.85
N MET A 238 4.29 13.76 -1.58
CA MET A 238 3.83 14.62 -0.48
C MET A 238 4.63 15.92 -0.39
N LYS A 239 5.93 15.89 -0.70
CA LYS A 239 6.77 17.09 -0.77
C LYS A 239 6.47 17.93 -2.01
N ASP A 240 6.38 17.28 -3.16
CA ASP A 240 6.08 17.92 -4.45
C ASP A 240 5.18 17.04 -5.32
N PRO A 241 3.87 17.30 -5.34
CA PRO A 241 2.90 16.54 -6.13
C PRO A 241 3.15 16.62 -7.64
N GLN A 242 3.79 17.68 -8.16
CA GLN A 242 4.07 17.84 -9.59
C GLN A 242 5.08 16.80 -10.10
N LYS A 243 5.89 16.24 -9.21
CA LYS A 243 6.85 15.18 -9.55
C LYS A 243 6.21 13.97 -10.24
N ILE A 244 4.97 13.66 -9.95
CA ILE A 244 4.29 12.53 -10.59
C ILE A 244 4.34 12.62 -12.12
N LYS A 245 4.28 13.80 -12.70
CA LYS A 245 4.37 14.01 -14.17
C LYS A 245 5.70 13.58 -14.77
N LEU A 246 6.76 13.57 -13.98
CA LEU A 246 8.08 13.12 -14.40
C LEU A 246 8.29 11.62 -14.18
N LEU A 247 7.44 11.00 -13.35
CA LEU A 247 7.55 9.61 -12.92
C LEU A 247 6.65 8.65 -13.71
N ILE A 248 5.53 9.15 -14.23
CA ILE A 248 4.59 8.38 -15.06
C ILE A 248 5.17 8.02 -16.42
#